data_6929468ba8dc2a0d791c9b398a8a5f21
#
_entry.id   6929468ba8dc2a0d791c9b398a8a5f21
#
_cell.length_a   1.000
_cell.length_b   1.000
_cell.length_c   1.000
_cell.angle_alpha   90.00
_cell.angle_beta   90.00
_cell.angle_gamma   90.00
#
_symmetry.space_group_name_H-M   'P 1'
#
loop_
_entity.id
_entity.type
_entity.pdbx_description
1 polymer ?
#
loop_
_entity_poly.entity_id
_entity_poly.type
_entity_poly.pdbx_seq_one_letter_code
_entity_poly.pdbx_strand_id
1 'polypeptide(L)'
;YEIMPSLVGSEMCIRDRVLDLHQKTQSHPHPLRWLEELKRDWARTPEHLPDTGCGRYLMEDALRKADFWSRRLKQAVEDMADYPAVYKAYGDRFLEAAQALEHLRDKAEQSWDSLGQAVPVFRRMGAVRGDENAACRDRSKAVLEQCKKALKDIQATFSVPEEELLEDLRQMAPAMLALLSLTARFTLRYQAEKVRRNVMDFSDQEHYAIDLLTDGQGQPTDLARQVASRYREVMVDEYQDSNQVQNCIFRALSDRERRLFAVGDVKQSIYRFRLADPTIFLEKYLSYVPASEAEEGQPRKVLLSRNFRSRREVLDGTNFVFRSVMSREMGEMDYGPEEQLYPGARFTAAPDRETELHLVSVENTEDEDFDRTRVEADFVAGMVRRMLDDGYPVQGEDGALRPVEPEDIVILMRSPRSRMADFGAAMSRCGIPYSGGERESFFETLEISTVYSLLQIIDNPRQDVPLIAVLRSPLLGFTPDLL
;
A
#
# COMPACT_ATOMS: atom_id res chain seq x y z
N TYR A 1 1.53 14.98 18.49
CA TYR A 1 1.92 15.36 19.85
C TYR A 1 1.96 14.18 20.83
N GLU A 2 1.39 13.03 20.51
CA GLU A 2 1.45 11.81 21.37
C GLU A 2 2.65 10.88 21.07
N ILE A 3 3.47 11.21 20.09
CA ILE A 3 4.62 10.36 19.69
C ILE A 3 5.88 10.65 20.53
N MET A 4 5.99 11.82 21.15
CA MET A 4 7.17 12.21 21.90
C MET A 4 7.36 11.50 23.28
N PRO A 5 6.34 11.23 24.09
CA PRO A 5 6.53 10.50 25.34
C PRO A 5 6.95 9.04 25.14
N SER A 6 6.57 8.42 24.02
CA SER A 6 6.93 7.02 23.73
C SER A 6 8.36 6.83 23.19
N LEU A 7 9.00 7.91 22.73
CA LEU A 7 10.39 7.88 22.25
C LEU A 7 11.43 7.96 23.40
N VAL A 8 11.01 8.36 24.58
CA VAL A 8 11.89 8.54 25.74
C VAL A 8 11.83 7.36 26.73
N GLY A 9 11.09 6.31 26.43
CA GLY A 9 10.63 5.36 27.44
C GLY A 9 11.23 3.95 27.46
N SER A 10 11.94 3.44 26.44
CA SER A 10 12.58 2.14 26.56
C SER A 10 13.73 1.94 25.56
N GLU A 11 14.82 1.30 26.00
CA GLU A 11 15.90 0.80 25.14
C GLU A 11 15.37 -0.08 23.98
N MET A 12 14.23 -0.73 24.18
CA MET A 12 13.51 -1.54 23.20
C MET A 12 13.06 -0.70 22.00
N CYS A 13 12.55 0.53 22.23
CA CYS A 13 12.11 1.41 21.14
C CYS A 13 13.27 1.89 20.26
N ILE A 14 14.43 2.21 20.83
CA ILE A 14 15.61 2.63 20.07
C ILE A 14 16.13 1.46 19.24
N ARG A 15 16.24 0.27 19.83
CA ARG A 15 16.65 -0.95 19.16
C ARG A 15 15.76 -1.23 17.95
N ASP A 16 14.45 -1.20 18.15
CA ASP A 16 13.48 -1.51 17.10
C ASP A 16 13.55 -0.50 15.95
N ARG A 17 13.74 0.79 16.27
CA ARG A 17 13.94 1.84 15.24
C ARG A 17 15.23 1.63 14.45
N VAL A 18 16.32 1.24 15.09
CA VAL A 18 17.59 0.94 14.40
C VAL A 18 17.44 -0.27 13.49
N LEU A 19 16.76 -1.33 13.96
CA LEU A 19 16.52 -2.53 13.15
C LEU A 19 15.60 -2.26 11.97
N ASP A 20 14.50 -1.54 12.17
CA ASP A 20 13.57 -1.16 11.12
C ASP A 20 14.26 -0.29 10.05
N LEU A 21 15.02 0.71 10.49
CA LEU A 21 15.78 1.55 9.57
C LEU A 21 16.86 0.77 8.83
N HIS A 22 17.60 -0.12 9.53
CA HIS A 22 18.54 -1.01 8.88
C HIS A 22 17.88 -1.87 7.81
N GLN A 23 16.74 -2.49 8.11
CA GLN A 23 16.01 -3.31 7.15
C GLN A 23 15.59 -2.49 5.91
N LYS A 24 15.10 -1.28 6.10
CA LYS A 24 14.74 -0.38 4.99
C LYS A 24 15.94 0.00 4.14
N THR A 25 17.11 0.22 4.75
CA THR A 25 18.31 0.56 3.98
C THR A 25 18.76 -0.56 3.04
N GLN A 26 18.41 -1.81 3.33
CA GLN A 26 18.80 -2.97 2.50
C GLN A 26 18.12 -2.98 1.11
N SER A 27 17.08 -2.18 0.89
CA SER A 27 16.49 -2.00 -0.46
C SER A 27 17.26 -1.02 -1.34
N HIS A 28 18.28 -0.34 -0.79
CA HIS A 28 19.13 0.57 -1.54
C HIS A 28 20.43 -0.11 -2.00
N PRO A 29 20.89 0.15 -3.24
CA PRO A 29 22.10 -0.45 -3.78
C PRO A 29 23.36 -0.23 -2.93
N HIS A 30 23.43 0.92 -2.24
CA HIS A 30 24.54 1.30 -1.38
C HIS A 30 24.05 1.83 -0.03
N PRO A 31 23.66 0.95 0.92
CA PRO A 31 23.02 1.31 2.18
C PRO A 31 23.76 2.36 3.00
N LEU A 32 25.09 2.21 3.17
CA LEU A 32 25.91 3.12 3.97
C LEU A 32 26.02 4.50 3.29
N ARG A 33 26.14 4.54 1.98
CA ARG A 33 26.19 5.80 1.22
C ARG A 33 24.87 6.55 1.35
N TRP A 34 23.76 5.86 1.24
CA TRP A 34 22.43 6.44 1.42
C TRP A 34 22.24 7.02 2.84
N LEU A 35 22.69 6.31 3.89
CA LEU A 35 22.67 6.82 5.26
C LEU A 35 23.54 8.09 5.43
N GLU A 36 24.69 8.16 4.77
CA GLU A 36 25.55 9.35 4.80
C GLU A 36 24.95 10.53 4.01
N GLU A 37 24.21 10.28 2.95
CA GLU A 37 23.44 11.28 2.21
C GLU A 37 22.33 11.86 3.10
N LEU A 38 21.55 11.01 3.76
CA LEU A 38 20.53 11.44 4.73
C LEU A 38 21.12 12.23 5.90
N LYS A 39 22.29 11.84 6.42
CA LYS A 39 22.97 12.62 7.46
C LYS A 39 23.34 14.03 6.98
N ARG A 40 23.82 14.16 5.74
CA ARG A 40 24.14 15.48 5.18
C ARG A 40 22.89 16.33 5.02
N ASP A 41 21.77 15.74 4.62
CA ASP A 41 20.51 16.45 4.49
C ASP A 41 19.98 16.91 5.86
N TRP A 42 20.02 16.06 6.88
CA TRP A 42 19.64 16.42 8.25
C TRP A 42 20.62 17.38 8.95
N ALA A 43 21.86 17.43 8.53
CA ALA A 43 22.82 18.38 9.04
C ALA A 43 22.66 19.79 8.44
N ARG A 44 21.94 19.91 7.33
CA ARG A 44 21.63 21.22 6.72
C ARG A 44 20.28 21.68 7.24
N THR A 45 20.25 22.86 7.84
CA THR A 45 18.98 23.51 8.15
C THR A 45 18.45 24.12 6.86
N PRO A 46 17.28 23.70 6.35
CA PRO A 46 16.69 24.32 5.17
C PRO A 46 16.32 25.78 5.49
N GLU A 47 16.37 26.65 4.50
CA GLU A 47 15.88 28.03 4.63
C GLU A 47 14.37 28.06 4.56
N HIS A 48 13.78 27.21 3.71
CA HIS A 48 12.34 27.07 3.55
C HIS A 48 11.93 25.59 3.58
N LEU A 49 10.73 25.29 4.11
CA LEU A 49 10.19 23.93 4.13
C LEU A 49 10.03 23.33 2.71
N PRO A 50 9.58 24.07 1.69
CA PRO A 50 9.51 23.57 0.31
C PRO A 50 10.86 23.13 -0.28
N ASP A 51 11.99 23.56 0.27
CA ASP A 51 13.32 23.12 -0.14
C ASP A 51 13.60 21.68 0.31
N THR A 52 12.87 21.19 1.31
CA THR A 52 12.93 19.80 1.74
C THR A 52 12.08 18.90 0.84
N GLY A 53 12.47 17.63 0.69
CA GLY A 53 11.64 16.63 -0.02
C GLY A 53 10.27 16.46 0.61
N CYS A 54 10.16 16.50 1.94
CA CYS A 54 8.90 16.37 2.66
C CYS A 54 8.00 17.59 2.47
N GLY A 55 8.53 18.80 2.63
CA GLY A 55 7.75 20.03 2.47
C GLY A 55 7.22 20.18 1.04
N ARG A 56 8.05 19.89 0.05
CA ARG A 56 7.64 19.87 -1.36
C ARG A 56 6.50 18.88 -1.60
N TYR A 57 6.67 17.66 -1.12
CA TYR A 57 5.63 16.63 -1.25
C TYR A 57 4.30 17.04 -0.61
N LEU A 58 4.33 17.62 0.59
CA LEU A 58 3.12 18.09 1.28
C LEU A 58 2.41 19.20 0.52
N MET A 59 3.15 20.15 -0.05
CA MET A 59 2.59 21.21 -0.90
C MET A 59 1.98 20.65 -2.18
N GLU A 60 2.69 19.77 -2.87
CA GLU A 60 2.17 19.11 -4.08
C GLU A 60 0.92 18.27 -3.79
N ASP A 61 0.89 17.57 -2.66
CA ASP A 61 -0.26 16.77 -2.23
C ASP A 61 -1.48 17.65 -1.94
N ALA A 62 -1.28 18.78 -1.25
CA ALA A 62 -2.33 19.75 -1.01
C ALA A 62 -2.90 20.33 -2.31
N LEU A 63 -2.04 20.65 -3.29
CA LEU A 63 -2.47 21.13 -4.60
C LEU A 63 -3.21 20.08 -5.41
N ARG A 64 -2.74 18.83 -5.41
CA ARG A 64 -3.47 17.71 -6.04
C ARG A 64 -4.86 17.52 -5.45
N LYS A 65 -4.98 17.56 -4.12
CA LYS A 65 -6.26 17.49 -3.42
C LYS A 65 -7.17 18.67 -3.78
N ALA A 66 -6.62 19.87 -3.85
CA ALA A 66 -7.37 21.06 -4.25
C ALA A 66 -7.90 20.94 -5.69
N ASP A 67 -7.06 20.53 -6.64
CA ASP A 67 -7.46 20.31 -8.05
C ASP A 67 -8.54 19.22 -8.17
N PHE A 68 -8.41 18.12 -7.42
CA PHE A 68 -9.42 17.06 -7.40
C PHE A 68 -10.77 17.57 -6.92
N TRP A 69 -10.79 18.29 -5.79
CA TRP A 69 -12.03 18.77 -5.22
C TRP A 69 -12.62 19.93 -6.02
N SER A 70 -11.81 20.79 -6.65
CA SER A 70 -12.32 21.79 -7.59
C SER A 70 -13.09 21.14 -8.73
N ARG A 71 -12.49 20.14 -9.41
CA ARG A 71 -13.16 19.39 -10.48
C ARG A 71 -14.41 18.67 -9.97
N ARG A 72 -14.38 18.06 -8.80
CA ARG A 72 -15.51 17.32 -8.23
C ARG A 72 -16.67 18.23 -7.85
N LEU A 73 -16.40 19.45 -7.37
CA LEU A 73 -17.42 20.47 -7.09
C LEU A 73 -18.03 20.98 -8.40
N LYS A 74 -17.27 21.23 -9.45
CA LYS A 74 -17.78 21.63 -10.77
C LYS A 74 -18.66 20.54 -11.35
N GLN A 75 -18.24 19.28 -11.30
CA GLN A 75 -19.05 18.15 -11.73
C GLN A 75 -20.37 18.06 -10.98
N ALA A 76 -20.34 18.28 -9.66
CA ALA A 76 -21.57 18.28 -8.87
C ALA A 76 -22.52 19.43 -9.25
N VAL A 77 -22.01 20.56 -9.75
CA VAL A 77 -22.84 21.64 -10.31
C VAL A 77 -23.48 21.23 -11.63
N GLU A 78 -22.77 20.54 -12.49
CA GLU A 78 -23.32 19.97 -13.72
C GLU A 78 -24.44 18.96 -13.41
N ASP A 79 -24.21 18.09 -12.42
CA ASP A 79 -25.22 17.11 -11.96
C ASP A 79 -26.50 17.79 -11.38
N MET A 80 -26.43 19.07 -10.98
CA MET A 80 -27.58 19.84 -10.52
C MET A 80 -28.37 20.47 -11.64
N ALA A 81 -27.94 20.44 -12.90
CA ALA A 81 -28.56 21.14 -14.03
C ALA A 81 -30.05 20.77 -14.21
N ASP A 82 -30.40 19.51 -13.98
CA ASP A 82 -31.77 19.00 -14.07
C ASP A 82 -32.62 19.29 -12.81
N TYR A 83 -32.02 19.92 -11.78
CA TYR A 83 -32.66 20.20 -10.48
C TYR A 83 -32.58 21.70 -10.12
N PRO A 84 -33.42 22.58 -10.74
CA PRO A 84 -33.29 24.03 -10.58
C PRO A 84 -33.33 24.54 -9.14
N ALA A 85 -34.08 23.87 -8.25
CA ALA A 85 -34.18 24.25 -6.84
C ALA A 85 -32.85 23.95 -6.10
N VAL A 86 -32.18 22.85 -6.41
CA VAL A 86 -30.86 22.49 -5.85
C VAL A 86 -29.79 23.42 -6.41
N TYR A 87 -29.77 23.63 -7.71
CA TYR A 87 -28.84 24.55 -8.36
C TYR A 87 -28.92 25.97 -7.78
N LYS A 88 -30.12 26.53 -7.65
CA LYS A 88 -30.33 27.86 -7.07
C LYS A 88 -29.82 27.96 -5.61
N ALA A 89 -29.92 26.87 -4.85
CA ALA A 89 -29.50 26.86 -3.45
C ALA A 89 -28.00 26.61 -3.25
N TYR A 90 -27.36 25.84 -4.14
CA TYR A 90 -25.99 25.32 -3.95
C TYR A 90 -25.02 25.72 -5.06
N GLY A 91 -25.47 25.90 -6.31
CA GLY A 91 -24.65 26.02 -7.50
C GLY A 91 -23.56 27.08 -7.40
N ASP A 92 -23.97 28.35 -7.14
CA ASP A 92 -23.02 29.46 -7.04
C ASP A 92 -21.95 29.24 -5.95
N ARG A 93 -22.36 28.63 -4.84
CA ARG A 93 -21.45 28.38 -3.69
C ARG A 93 -20.44 27.27 -3.99
N PHE A 94 -20.85 26.27 -4.76
CA PHE A 94 -19.95 25.22 -5.23
C PHE A 94 -18.95 25.78 -6.23
N LEU A 95 -19.38 26.68 -7.13
CA LEU A 95 -18.50 27.36 -8.08
C LEU A 95 -17.50 28.29 -7.37
N GLU A 96 -17.98 29.10 -6.41
CA GLU A 96 -17.11 29.95 -5.58
C GLU A 96 -16.05 29.13 -4.86
N ALA A 97 -16.46 27.99 -4.27
CA ALA A 97 -15.53 27.09 -3.58
C ALA A 97 -14.53 26.44 -4.56
N ALA A 98 -14.98 26.00 -5.72
CA ALA A 98 -14.12 25.43 -6.75
C ALA A 98 -13.08 26.45 -7.24
N GLN A 99 -13.48 27.70 -7.47
CA GLN A 99 -12.58 28.79 -7.85
C GLN A 99 -11.56 29.11 -6.75
N ALA A 100 -12.01 29.13 -5.47
CA ALA A 100 -11.12 29.35 -4.34
C ALA A 100 -10.03 28.26 -4.25
N LEU A 101 -10.40 26.99 -4.54
CA LEU A 101 -9.44 25.87 -4.60
C LEU A 101 -8.43 26.01 -5.75
N GLU A 102 -8.85 26.53 -6.90
CA GLU A 102 -7.94 26.80 -8.03
C GLU A 102 -6.92 27.89 -7.69
N HIS A 103 -7.30 28.90 -6.90
CA HIS A 103 -6.40 29.94 -6.45
C HIS A 103 -5.41 29.49 -5.36
N LEU A 104 -5.57 28.31 -4.78
CA LEU A 104 -4.58 27.78 -3.84
C LEU A 104 -3.21 27.57 -4.48
N ARG A 105 -3.14 27.30 -5.79
CA ARG A 105 -1.86 27.20 -6.52
C ARG A 105 -1.09 28.51 -6.47
N ASP A 106 -1.74 29.63 -6.75
CA ASP A 106 -1.11 30.95 -6.73
C ASP A 106 -0.58 31.30 -5.32
N LYS A 107 -1.27 30.79 -4.28
CA LYS A 107 -0.87 30.98 -2.89
C LYS A 107 0.29 30.06 -2.49
N ALA A 108 0.30 28.84 -2.97
CA ALA A 108 1.40 27.90 -2.75
C ALA A 108 2.72 28.42 -3.34
N GLU A 109 2.68 29.13 -4.48
CA GLU A 109 3.85 29.76 -5.08
C GLU A 109 4.41 30.92 -4.23
N GLN A 110 3.60 31.51 -3.35
CA GLN A 110 4.04 32.60 -2.48
C GLN A 110 4.78 32.11 -1.23
N SER A 111 4.16 31.25 -0.45
CA SER A 111 4.78 30.64 0.75
C SER A 111 3.94 29.52 1.34
N TRP A 112 4.55 28.73 2.23
CA TRP A 112 3.89 27.74 3.08
C TRP A 112 2.71 28.35 3.87
N ASP A 113 2.95 29.47 4.56
CA ASP A 113 1.94 30.12 5.40
C ASP A 113 0.77 30.70 4.61
N SER A 114 1.04 31.17 3.38
CA SER A 114 0.01 31.67 2.48
C SER A 114 -0.97 30.58 2.05
N LEU A 115 -0.47 29.35 1.85
CA LEU A 115 -1.31 28.20 1.52
C LEU A 115 -2.27 27.86 2.65
N GLY A 116 -1.80 27.81 3.90
CA GLY A 116 -2.61 27.54 5.07
C GLY A 116 -3.75 28.55 5.29
N GLN A 117 -3.49 29.82 5.02
CA GLN A 117 -4.48 30.90 5.16
C GLN A 117 -5.51 30.93 4.03
N ALA A 118 -5.20 30.35 2.88
CA ALA A 118 -6.06 30.41 1.69
C ALA A 118 -7.08 29.27 1.59
N VAL A 119 -7.09 28.30 2.50
CA VAL A 119 -8.06 27.20 2.49
C VAL A 119 -9.48 27.76 2.63
N PRO A 120 -10.39 27.49 1.67
CA PRO A 120 -11.70 28.11 1.65
C PRO A 120 -12.61 27.64 2.78
N VAL A 121 -13.34 28.59 3.38
CA VAL A 121 -14.36 28.32 4.39
C VAL A 121 -15.74 28.28 3.73
N PHE A 122 -16.43 27.16 3.87
CA PHE A 122 -17.76 26.99 3.27
C PHE A 122 -18.84 27.73 4.08
N ARG A 123 -19.62 28.55 3.38
CA ARG A 123 -20.82 29.17 3.96
C ARG A 123 -21.94 28.14 4.12
N ARG A 124 -22.87 28.43 5.07
CA ARG A 124 -24.02 27.56 5.32
C ARG A 124 -24.90 27.45 4.07
N MET A 125 -25.28 26.22 3.70
CA MET A 125 -26.12 25.94 2.55
C MET A 125 -27.57 26.30 2.79
N GLY A 126 -28.30 26.70 1.76
CA GLY A 126 -29.75 26.94 1.78
C GLY A 126 -30.53 25.64 1.99
N ALA A 127 -31.77 25.77 2.48
CA ALA A 127 -32.65 24.62 2.60
C ALA A 127 -33.35 24.35 1.26
N VAL A 128 -33.30 23.10 0.81
CA VAL A 128 -34.03 22.61 -0.38
C VAL A 128 -35.09 21.61 0.08
N ARG A 129 -36.33 21.84 -0.34
CA ARG A 129 -37.51 21.00 -0.02
C ARG A 129 -37.99 20.27 -1.29
N GLY A 130 -38.81 19.24 -1.11
CA GLY A 130 -39.40 18.42 -2.17
C GLY A 130 -38.65 17.09 -2.32
N ASP A 131 -39.40 15.99 -2.41
CA ASP A 131 -38.89 14.63 -2.53
C ASP A 131 -38.20 14.39 -3.90
N GLU A 132 -38.67 15.11 -4.92
CA GLU A 132 -38.07 15.09 -6.25
C GLU A 132 -36.62 15.60 -6.28
N ASN A 133 -36.26 16.43 -5.31
CA ASN A 133 -34.90 16.98 -5.16
C ASN A 133 -34.01 16.16 -4.21
N ALA A 134 -34.56 15.19 -3.50
CA ALA A 134 -33.89 14.51 -2.40
C ALA A 134 -32.59 13.83 -2.83
N ALA A 135 -32.61 13.06 -3.90
CA ALA A 135 -31.45 12.30 -4.37
C ALA A 135 -30.28 13.22 -4.81
N CYS A 136 -30.56 14.30 -5.52
CA CYS A 136 -29.55 15.26 -5.96
C CYS A 136 -29.02 16.07 -4.76
N ARG A 137 -29.94 16.57 -3.91
CA ARG A 137 -29.59 17.29 -2.68
C ARG A 137 -28.64 16.49 -1.78
N ASP A 138 -28.95 15.22 -1.54
CA ASP A 138 -28.20 14.39 -0.61
C ASP A 138 -26.83 13.98 -1.18
N ARG A 139 -26.74 13.69 -2.48
CA ARG A 139 -25.46 13.53 -3.19
C ARG A 139 -24.60 14.79 -3.11
N SER A 140 -25.17 15.95 -3.39
CA SER A 140 -24.44 17.23 -3.31
C SER A 140 -23.93 17.52 -1.91
N LYS A 141 -24.74 17.26 -0.87
CA LYS A 141 -24.29 17.37 0.51
C LYS A 141 -23.15 16.42 0.85
N ALA A 142 -23.23 15.16 0.38
CA ALA A 142 -22.17 14.18 0.59
C ALA A 142 -20.83 14.64 -0.05
N VAL A 143 -20.86 15.13 -1.29
CA VAL A 143 -19.68 15.71 -1.95
C VAL A 143 -19.10 16.86 -1.14
N LEU A 144 -19.95 17.77 -0.68
CA LEU A 144 -19.50 18.91 0.12
C LEU A 144 -18.87 18.51 1.46
N GLU A 145 -19.47 17.57 2.18
CA GLU A 145 -18.92 17.10 3.46
C GLU A 145 -17.59 16.36 3.29
N GLN A 146 -17.45 15.56 2.23
CA GLN A 146 -16.18 14.94 1.90
C GLN A 146 -15.10 15.97 1.53
N CYS A 147 -15.47 16.98 0.71
CA CYS A 147 -14.59 18.09 0.39
C CYS A 147 -14.14 18.84 1.65
N LYS A 148 -15.06 19.20 2.53
CA LYS A 148 -14.74 19.86 3.81
C LYS A 148 -13.77 19.04 4.67
N LYS A 149 -13.96 17.72 4.73
CA LYS A 149 -13.06 16.84 5.48
C LYS A 149 -11.66 16.89 4.90
N ALA A 150 -11.50 16.74 3.57
CA ALA A 150 -10.20 16.81 2.92
C ALA A 150 -9.51 18.19 3.11
N LEU A 151 -10.28 19.27 3.02
CA LEU A 151 -9.73 20.63 3.24
C LEU A 151 -9.35 20.89 4.71
N LYS A 152 -10.04 20.26 5.64
CA LYS A 152 -9.66 20.31 7.06
C LYS A 152 -8.31 19.65 7.29
N ASP A 153 -8.03 18.55 6.59
CA ASP A 153 -6.73 17.87 6.66
C ASP A 153 -5.61 18.76 6.06
N ILE A 154 -5.87 19.41 4.91
CA ILE A 154 -4.93 20.40 4.34
C ILE A 154 -4.72 21.55 5.35
N GLN A 155 -5.79 22.12 5.89
CA GLN A 155 -5.70 23.21 6.86
C GLN A 155 -4.91 22.81 8.11
N ALA A 156 -5.11 21.59 8.62
CA ALA A 156 -4.36 21.07 9.76
C ALA A 156 -2.87 20.97 9.46
N THR A 157 -2.48 20.49 8.26
CA THR A 157 -1.09 20.38 7.83
C THR A 157 -0.41 21.75 7.76
N PHE A 158 -1.08 22.77 7.24
CA PHE A 158 -0.54 24.12 7.05
C PHE A 158 -0.95 25.12 8.13
N SER A 159 -1.48 24.65 9.27
CA SER A 159 -1.89 25.51 10.39
C SER A 159 -0.72 26.01 11.23
N VAL A 160 0.40 25.28 11.19
CA VAL A 160 1.62 25.64 11.93
C VAL A 160 2.49 26.53 11.02
N PRO A 161 2.96 27.70 11.51
CA PRO A 161 3.84 28.57 10.75
C PRO A 161 5.13 27.87 10.32
N GLU A 162 5.63 28.24 9.14
CA GLU A 162 6.88 27.67 8.59
C GLU A 162 8.06 27.79 9.56
N GLU A 163 8.21 28.93 10.20
CA GLU A 163 9.30 29.19 11.14
C GLU A 163 9.29 28.25 12.36
N GLU A 164 8.10 27.91 12.87
CA GLU A 164 7.92 26.97 13.98
C GLU A 164 8.31 25.54 13.55
N LEU A 165 7.89 25.11 12.37
CA LEU A 165 8.26 23.80 11.82
C LEU A 165 9.76 23.70 11.51
N LEU A 166 10.38 24.76 11.03
CA LEU A 166 11.83 24.80 10.83
C LEU A 166 12.59 24.71 12.15
N GLU A 167 12.06 25.33 13.22
CA GLU A 167 12.64 25.21 14.56
C GLU A 167 12.48 23.79 15.11
N ASP A 168 11.31 23.16 14.93
CA ASP A 168 11.09 21.77 15.30
C ASP A 168 12.07 20.83 14.56
N LEU A 169 12.31 21.03 13.27
CA LEU A 169 13.30 20.28 12.51
C LEU A 169 14.72 20.46 13.07
N ARG A 170 15.11 21.69 13.47
CA ARG A 170 16.41 21.95 14.10
C ARG A 170 16.55 21.19 15.42
N GLN A 171 15.49 21.17 16.24
CA GLN A 171 15.48 20.47 17.53
C GLN A 171 15.50 18.94 17.35
N MET A 172 14.88 18.41 16.30
CA MET A 172 14.89 16.99 16.00
C MET A 172 16.19 16.50 15.35
N ALA A 173 16.92 17.36 14.65
CA ALA A 173 18.10 17.00 13.87
C ALA A 173 19.17 16.22 14.67
N PRO A 174 19.53 16.59 15.92
CA PRO A 174 20.52 15.83 16.69
C PRO A 174 20.09 14.39 16.97
N ALA A 175 18.80 14.16 17.27
CA ALA A 175 18.26 12.83 17.51
C ALA A 175 18.27 11.99 16.23
N MET A 176 17.87 12.58 15.09
CA MET A 176 17.90 11.92 13.79
C MET A 176 19.33 11.58 13.34
N LEU A 177 20.28 12.49 13.51
CA LEU A 177 21.69 12.23 13.23
C LEU A 177 22.27 11.12 14.08
N ALA A 178 21.89 11.06 15.37
CA ALA A 178 22.26 9.98 16.25
C ALA A 178 21.68 8.63 15.80
N LEU A 179 20.38 8.58 15.44
CA LEU A 179 19.73 7.37 14.93
C LEU A 179 20.39 6.87 13.66
N LEU A 180 20.62 7.74 12.66
CA LEU A 180 21.30 7.41 11.41
C LEU A 180 22.73 6.88 11.67
N SER A 181 23.45 7.49 12.63
CA SER A 181 24.80 7.08 13.00
C SER A 181 24.80 5.73 13.72
N LEU A 182 23.83 5.48 14.59
CA LEU A 182 23.65 4.18 15.24
C LEU A 182 23.32 3.08 14.24
N THR A 183 22.44 3.38 13.28
CA THR A 183 22.08 2.44 12.21
C THR A 183 23.29 2.10 11.34
N ALA A 184 24.09 3.08 10.94
CA ALA A 184 25.31 2.84 10.17
C ALA A 184 26.31 1.96 10.95
N ARG A 185 26.51 2.25 12.24
CA ARG A 185 27.37 1.45 13.12
C ARG A 185 26.84 0.02 13.33
N PHE A 186 25.52 -0.12 13.46
CA PHE A 186 24.87 -1.42 13.56
C PHE A 186 25.10 -2.22 12.27
N THR A 187 24.83 -1.62 11.11
CA THR A 187 25.02 -2.26 9.78
C THR A 187 26.45 -2.80 9.64
N LEU A 188 27.46 -1.97 9.93
CA LEU A 188 28.87 -2.38 9.86
C LEU A 188 29.21 -3.51 10.83
N ARG A 189 28.74 -3.44 12.08
CA ARG A 189 29.01 -4.48 13.08
C ARG A 189 28.28 -5.78 12.75
N TYR A 190 27.04 -5.69 12.29
CA TYR A 190 26.23 -6.84 11.89
C TYR A 190 26.89 -7.57 10.73
N GLN A 191 27.38 -6.83 9.73
CA GLN A 191 28.11 -7.41 8.60
C GLN A 191 29.43 -8.07 9.05
N ALA A 192 30.20 -7.39 9.90
CA ALA A 192 31.43 -7.97 10.45
C ALA A 192 31.16 -9.26 11.24
N GLU A 193 30.08 -9.31 12.02
CA GLU A 193 29.70 -10.50 12.78
C GLU A 193 29.24 -11.65 11.88
N LYS A 194 28.49 -11.36 10.79
CA LYS A 194 28.14 -12.37 9.77
C LYS A 194 29.39 -12.97 9.12
N VAL A 195 30.36 -12.13 8.73
CA VAL A 195 31.64 -12.58 8.18
C VAL A 195 32.40 -13.44 9.20
N ARG A 196 32.49 -13.03 10.48
CA ARG A 196 33.14 -13.81 11.54
C ARG A 196 32.50 -15.18 11.74
N ARG A 197 31.16 -15.29 11.58
CA ARG A 197 30.41 -16.54 11.68
C ARG A 197 30.38 -17.34 10.38
N ASN A 198 30.92 -16.81 9.31
CA ASN A 198 30.84 -17.39 7.96
C ASN A 198 29.38 -17.68 7.52
N VAL A 199 28.50 -16.71 7.77
CA VAL A 199 27.08 -16.74 7.35
C VAL A 199 26.76 -15.48 6.54
N MET A 200 25.75 -15.59 5.66
CA MET A 200 25.20 -14.47 4.92
C MET A 200 23.68 -14.57 4.88
N ASP A 201 23.00 -13.45 4.79
CA ASP A 201 21.56 -13.40 4.51
C ASP A 201 21.28 -13.07 3.03
N PHE A 202 19.99 -13.04 2.66
CA PHE A 202 19.62 -12.78 1.27
C PHE A 202 20.04 -11.38 0.79
N SER A 203 19.98 -10.38 1.66
CA SER A 203 20.42 -9.01 1.31
C SER A 203 21.93 -8.97 1.03
N ASP A 204 22.74 -9.73 1.77
CA ASP A 204 24.17 -9.81 1.49
C ASP A 204 24.45 -10.34 0.08
N GLN A 205 23.70 -11.37 -0.36
CA GLN A 205 23.89 -11.94 -1.69
C GLN A 205 23.64 -10.90 -2.78
N GLU A 206 22.56 -10.11 -2.62
CA GLU A 206 22.22 -9.03 -3.55
C GLU A 206 23.28 -7.92 -3.55
N HIS A 207 23.73 -7.46 -2.38
CA HIS A 207 24.74 -6.41 -2.27
C HIS A 207 26.13 -6.87 -2.76
N TYR A 208 26.57 -8.10 -2.45
CA TYR A 208 27.80 -8.65 -3.01
C TYR A 208 27.72 -8.78 -4.54
N ALA A 209 26.54 -9.13 -5.08
CA ALA A 209 26.36 -9.11 -6.52
C ALA A 209 26.54 -7.70 -7.10
N ILE A 210 25.98 -6.66 -6.45
CA ILE A 210 26.19 -5.27 -6.87
C ILE A 210 27.67 -4.89 -6.81
N ASP A 211 28.36 -5.18 -5.71
CA ASP A 211 29.78 -4.84 -5.52
C ASP A 211 30.68 -5.51 -6.57
N LEU A 212 30.31 -6.70 -7.04
CA LEU A 212 31.03 -7.41 -8.10
C LEU A 212 30.69 -6.90 -9.50
N LEU A 213 29.41 -6.55 -9.71
CA LEU A 213 28.87 -6.25 -11.04
C LEU A 213 28.90 -4.75 -11.38
N THR A 214 29.01 -3.86 -10.38
CA THR A 214 29.00 -2.40 -10.61
C THR A 214 30.22 -1.74 -9.98
N ASP A 215 30.68 -0.67 -10.60
CA ASP A 215 31.72 0.20 -10.03
C ASP A 215 31.13 1.24 -9.06
N GLY A 216 31.97 2.08 -8.45
CA GLY A 216 31.53 3.13 -7.53
C GLY A 216 30.63 4.19 -8.16
N GLN A 217 30.43 4.19 -9.47
CA GLN A 217 29.51 5.06 -10.23
C GLN A 217 28.27 4.31 -10.73
N GLY A 218 28.10 3.02 -10.33
CA GLY A 218 26.99 2.20 -10.75
C GLY A 218 27.09 1.70 -12.22
N GLN A 219 28.29 1.78 -12.85
CA GLN A 219 28.49 1.27 -14.19
C GLN A 219 28.94 -0.19 -14.15
N PRO A 220 28.57 -1.00 -15.16
CA PRO A 220 28.97 -2.41 -15.22
C PRO A 220 30.50 -2.59 -15.22
N THR A 221 31.01 -3.44 -14.33
CA THR A 221 32.42 -3.85 -14.29
C THR A 221 32.80 -4.75 -15.49
N ASP A 222 34.10 -5.04 -15.66
CA ASP A 222 34.56 -6.03 -16.66
C ASP A 222 33.98 -7.42 -16.36
N LEU A 223 33.89 -7.79 -15.09
CA LEU A 223 33.24 -9.02 -14.67
C LEU A 223 31.76 -9.05 -15.08
N ALA A 224 31.01 -7.95 -14.85
CA ALA A 224 29.63 -7.85 -15.30
C ALA A 224 29.51 -8.04 -16.81
N ARG A 225 30.37 -7.39 -17.59
CA ARG A 225 30.40 -7.55 -19.05
C ARG A 225 30.72 -9.00 -19.48
N GLN A 226 31.64 -9.65 -18.79
CA GLN A 226 31.98 -11.05 -19.05
C GLN A 226 30.80 -11.97 -18.71
N VAL A 227 30.14 -11.79 -17.57
CA VAL A 227 28.94 -12.56 -17.18
C VAL A 227 27.79 -12.29 -18.15
N ALA A 228 27.53 -11.04 -18.45
CA ALA A 228 26.47 -10.59 -19.36
C ALA A 228 26.67 -11.16 -20.79
N SER A 229 27.90 -11.37 -21.23
CA SER A 229 28.17 -11.94 -22.56
C SER A 229 27.71 -13.39 -22.74
N ARG A 230 27.43 -14.09 -21.63
CA ARG A 230 26.88 -15.46 -21.63
C ARG A 230 25.39 -15.51 -21.95
N TYR A 231 24.70 -14.38 -21.81
CA TYR A 231 23.25 -14.27 -22.00
C TYR A 231 22.95 -13.42 -23.24
N ARG A 232 22.02 -13.87 -24.06
CA ARG A 232 21.52 -13.09 -25.20
C ARG A 232 20.50 -12.05 -24.72
N GLU A 233 19.66 -12.45 -23.78
CA GLU A 233 18.61 -11.63 -23.20
C GLU A 233 18.48 -11.94 -21.69
N VAL A 234 18.07 -10.95 -20.93
CA VAL A 234 17.70 -11.05 -19.51
C VAL A 234 16.21 -10.82 -19.45
N MET A 235 15.47 -11.82 -19.01
CA MET A 235 14.01 -11.78 -18.91
C MET A 235 13.62 -11.73 -17.45
N VAL A 236 12.79 -10.76 -17.07
CA VAL A 236 12.30 -10.58 -15.70
C VAL A 236 10.79 -10.51 -15.73
N ASP A 237 10.16 -11.42 -15.00
CA ASP A 237 8.72 -11.43 -14.77
C ASP A 237 8.36 -10.71 -13.46
N GLU A 238 7.10 -10.29 -13.33
CA GLU A 238 6.59 -9.53 -12.17
C GLU A 238 7.50 -8.32 -11.81
N TYR A 239 7.94 -7.59 -12.83
CA TYR A 239 8.94 -6.53 -12.66
C TYR A 239 8.49 -5.41 -11.72
N GLN A 240 7.19 -5.18 -11.55
CA GLN A 240 6.63 -4.23 -10.59
C GLN A 240 6.95 -4.55 -9.12
N ASP A 241 7.35 -5.79 -8.84
CA ASP A 241 7.73 -6.25 -7.49
C ASP A 241 9.23 -6.18 -7.23
N SER A 242 10.00 -5.65 -8.19
CA SER A 242 11.44 -5.45 -8.06
C SER A 242 11.76 -4.23 -7.17
N ASN A 243 12.94 -4.27 -6.54
CA ASN A 243 13.50 -3.15 -5.80
C ASN A 243 14.71 -2.53 -6.54
N GLN A 244 15.26 -1.44 -6.01
CA GLN A 244 16.40 -0.75 -6.62
C GLN A 244 17.67 -1.62 -6.68
N VAL A 245 17.88 -2.48 -5.69
CA VAL A 245 19.02 -3.43 -5.65
C VAL A 245 18.95 -4.39 -6.81
N GLN A 246 17.80 -5.06 -6.98
CA GLN A 246 17.55 -5.99 -8.07
C GLN A 246 17.63 -5.30 -9.44
N ASN A 247 17.07 -4.11 -9.56
CA ASN A 247 17.16 -3.33 -10.78
C ASN A 247 18.60 -3.00 -11.18
N CYS A 248 19.48 -2.69 -10.22
CA CYS A 248 20.90 -2.47 -10.48
C CYS A 248 21.57 -3.74 -11.04
N ILE A 249 21.26 -4.91 -10.48
CA ILE A 249 21.77 -6.21 -10.97
C ILE A 249 21.27 -6.47 -12.40
N PHE A 250 19.97 -6.28 -12.66
CA PHE A 250 19.40 -6.46 -14.00
C PHE A 250 20.06 -5.55 -15.03
N ARG A 251 20.27 -4.27 -14.70
CA ARG A 251 20.95 -3.31 -15.57
C ARG A 251 22.40 -3.71 -15.87
N ALA A 252 23.14 -4.18 -14.87
CA ALA A 252 24.52 -4.61 -15.03
C ALA A 252 24.64 -5.83 -15.95
N LEU A 253 23.69 -6.77 -15.88
CA LEU A 253 23.70 -8.01 -16.65
C LEU A 253 23.07 -7.90 -18.05
N SER A 254 22.26 -6.86 -18.31
CA SER A 254 21.53 -6.67 -19.57
C SER A 254 22.14 -5.63 -20.49
N ASP A 255 23.42 -5.31 -20.34
CA ASP A 255 24.09 -4.25 -21.10
C ASP A 255 23.37 -2.89 -21.02
N ARG A 256 23.16 -2.42 -19.80
CA ARG A 256 22.40 -1.18 -19.50
C ARG A 256 20.96 -1.20 -20.05
N GLU A 257 20.30 -2.34 -19.85
CA GLU A 257 18.93 -2.62 -20.28
C GLU A 257 18.72 -2.83 -21.79
N ARG A 258 19.79 -2.79 -22.61
CA ARG A 258 19.67 -3.03 -24.07
C ARG A 258 19.18 -4.45 -24.41
N ARG A 259 19.37 -5.39 -23.48
CA ARG A 259 18.95 -6.79 -23.59
C ARG A 259 18.00 -7.20 -22.47
N LEU A 260 17.29 -6.22 -21.88
CA LEU A 260 16.30 -6.47 -20.84
C LEU A 260 14.92 -6.63 -21.46
N PHE A 261 14.26 -7.73 -21.15
CA PHE A 261 12.86 -7.96 -21.42
C PHE A 261 12.12 -8.05 -20.07
N ALA A 262 11.40 -7.00 -19.73
CA ALA A 262 10.67 -6.90 -18.46
C ALA A 262 9.17 -7.08 -18.72
N VAL A 263 8.54 -7.97 -17.96
CA VAL A 263 7.09 -8.17 -17.96
C VAL A 263 6.56 -7.82 -16.57
N GLY A 264 5.41 -7.17 -16.51
CA GLY A 264 4.79 -6.80 -15.25
C GLY A 264 3.48 -6.07 -15.45
N ASP A 265 2.82 -5.79 -14.34
CA ASP A 265 1.61 -5.00 -14.28
C ASP A 265 1.64 -4.10 -13.04
N VAL A 266 1.80 -2.79 -13.25
CA VAL A 266 1.84 -1.79 -12.14
C VAL A 266 0.60 -1.90 -11.24
N LYS A 267 -0.58 -2.25 -11.80
CA LYS A 267 -1.81 -2.42 -11.06
C LYS A 267 -1.78 -3.58 -10.05
N GLN A 268 -0.87 -4.55 -10.25
CA GLN A 268 -0.68 -5.71 -9.39
C GLN A 268 0.45 -5.54 -8.36
N SER A 269 1.02 -4.34 -8.23
CA SER A 269 2.07 -4.07 -7.25
C SER A 269 1.51 -4.06 -5.83
N ILE A 270 1.60 -5.20 -5.15
CA ILE A 270 1.09 -5.41 -3.78
C ILE A 270 2.22 -5.70 -2.77
N TYR A 271 3.50 -5.70 -3.19
CA TYR A 271 4.65 -6.06 -2.35
C TYR A 271 5.47 -4.87 -1.84
N ARG A 272 4.92 -3.66 -1.79
CA ARG A 272 5.61 -2.50 -1.17
C ARG A 272 6.05 -2.74 0.27
N PHE A 273 5.29 -3.51 1.04
CA PHE A 273 5.66 -3.91 2.40
C PHE A 273 6.90 -4.82 2.46
N ARG A 274 7.32 -5.38 1.31
CA ARG A 274 8.59 -6.11 1.10
C ARG A 274 9.65 -5.25 0.41
N LEU A 275 9.48 -3.93 0.42
CA LEU A 275 10.39 -2.95 -0.17
C LEU A 275 10.47 -2.99 -1.72
N ALA A 276 9.46 -3.56 -2.38
CA ALA A 276 9.29 -3.41 -3.82
C ALA A 276 9.05 -1.93 -4.18
N ASP A 277 9.63 -1.49 -5.28
CA ASP A 277 9.51 -0.12 -5.79
C ASP A 277 8.86 -0.12 -7.19
N PRO A 278 7.53 -0.03 -7.27
CA PRO A 278 6.82 -0.05 -8.56
C PRO A 278 7.14 1.15 -9.43
N THR A 279 7.71 2.23 -8.86
CA THR A 279 8.07 3.43 -9.63
C THR A 279 9.11 3.12 -10.69
N ILE A 280 9.99 2.15 -10.46
CA ILE A 280 10.99 1.67 -11.43
C ILE A 280 10.34 1.17 -12.72
N PHE A 281 9.26 0.40 -12.58
CA PHE A 281 8.53 -0.11 -13.74
C PHE A 281 7.63 0.95 -14.37
N LEU A 282 7.01 1.78 -13.53
CA LEU A 282 6.19 2.91 -13.99
C LEU A 282 6.99 3.91 -14.82
N GLU A 283 8.22 4.24 -14.43
CA GLU A 283 9.11 5.11 -15.21
C GLU A 283 9.36 4.53 -16.61
N LYS A 284 9.59 3.22 -16.72
CA LYS A 284 9.75 2.55 -18.02
C LYS A 284 8.44 2.60 -18.82
N TYR A 285 7.31 2.31 -18.18
CA TYR A 285 5.99 2.37 -18.81
C TYR A 285 5.69 3.76 -19.40
N LEU A 286 6.02 4.82 -18.69
CA LEU A 286 5.78 6.20 -19.12
C LEU A 286 6.80 6.69 -20.17
N SER A 287 8.05 6.26 -20.08
CA SER A 287 9.14 6.75 -20.95
C SER A 287 9.31 5.95 -22.25
N TYR A 288 8.93 4.66 -22.26
CA TYR A 288 9.10 3.82 -23.44
C TYR A 288 8.00 4.07 -24.46
N VAL A 289 8.36 4.13 -25.74
CA VAL A 289 7.41 4.34 -26.83
C VAL A 289 6.65 3.05 -27.16
N PRO A 290 5.42 3.13 -27.72
CA PRO A 290 4.73 1.97 -28.23
C PRO A 290 5.58 1.21 -29.27
N ALA A 291 5.52 -0.13 -29.26
CA ALA A 291 6.31 -0.95 -30.19
C ALA A 291 6.01 -0.67 -31.68
N SER A 292 4.81 -0.18 -31.98
CA SER A 292 4.42 0.22 -33.34
C SER A 292 5.10 1.49 -33.85
N GLU A 293 5.63 2.30 -32.94
CA GLU A 293 6.22 3.63 -33.21
C GLU A 293 7.74 3.64 -32.97
N ALA A 294 8.28 2.56 -32.35
CA ALA A 294 9.68 2.50 -31.95
C ALA A 294 10.60 2.24 -33.12
N GLU A 295 11.68 3.00 -33.20
CA GLU A 295 12.80 2.77 -34.11
C GLU A 295 13.69 1.61 -33.65
N GLU A 296 14.56 1.10 -34.54
CA GLU A 296 15.51 0.04 -34.19
C GLU A 296 16.46 0.50 -33.09
N GLY A 297 16.56 -0.31 -32.02
CA GLY A 297 17.40 -0.01 -30.85
C GLY A 297 16.76 0.93 -29.83
N GLN A 298 15.58 1.45 -30.08
CA GLN A 298 14.84 2.31 -29.12
C GLN A 298 14.10 1.43 -28.09
N PRO A 299 14.10 1.84 -26.80
CA PRO A 299 13.27 1.21 -25.78
C PRO A 299 11.80 1.27 -26.15
N ARG A 300 11.11 0.15 -26.05
CA ARG A 300 9.71 0.04 -26.50
C ARG A 300 8.85 -0.74 -25.51
N LYS A 301 7.58 -0.39 -25.44
CA LYS A 301 6.57 -1.11 -24.66
C LYS A 301 5.58 -1.83 -25.55
N VAL A 302 5.12 -3.00 -25.08
CA VAL A 302 4.03 -3.78 -25.66
C VAL A 302 2.94 -3.91 -24.61
N LEU A 303 1.72 -3.47 -24.91
CA LEU A 303 0.60 -3.58 -24.00
C LEU A 303 -0.12 -4.92 -24.21
N LEU A 304 -0.21 -5.72 -23.15
CA LEU A 304 -0.92 -6.99 -23.13
C LEU A 304 -2.28 -6.83 -22.43
N SER A 305 -3.23 -6.22 -23.11
CA SER A 305 -4.55 -5.91 -22.56
C SER A 305 -5.55 -7.07 -22.58
N ARG A 306 -5.25 -8.16 -23.33
CA ARG A 306 -6.14 -9.31 -23.41
C ARG A 306 -5.88 -10.31 -22.29
N ASN A 307 -6.93 -10.58 -21.53
CA ASN A 307 -6.92 -11.57 -20.46
C ASN A 307 -7.53 -12.89 -20.95
N PHE A 308 -6.77 -13.98 -20.81
CA PHE A 308 -7.16 -15.33 -21.23
C PHE A 308 -7.57 -16.23 -20.05
N ARG A 309 -7.50 -15.72 -18.83
CA ARG A 309 -7.78 -16.47 -17.60
C ARG A 309 -9.21 -16.32 -17.13
N SER A 310 -9.74 -15.10 -17.24
CA SER A 310 -11.03 -14.73 -16.63
C SER A 310 -12.13 -14.56 -17.66
N ARG A 311 -13.36 -14.81 -17.23
CA ARG A 311 -14.57 -14.52 -18.02
C ARG A 311 -14.77 -13.03 -18.17
N ARG A 312 -15.51 -12.63 -19.22
CA ARG A 312 -15.84 -11.23 -19.50
C ARG A 312 -16.48 -10.53 -18.30
N GLU A 313 -17.42 -11.18 -17.63
CA GLU A 313 -18.20 -10.62 -16.52
C GLU A 313 -17.29 -10.24 -15.35
N VAL A 314 -16.28 -11.07 -15.06
CA VAL A 314 -15.25 -10.77 -14.04
C VAL A 314 -14.40 -9.58 -14.46
N LEU A 315 -14.00 -9.52 -15.74
CA LEU A 315 -13.20 -8.40 -16.26
C LEU A 315 -13.98 -7.09 -16.27
N ASP A 316 -15.27 -7.14 -16.66
CA ASP A 316 -16.14 -5.97 -16.66
C ASP A 316 -16.37 -5.44 -15.23
N GLY A 317 -16.59 -6.33 -14.25
CA GLY A 317 -16.68 -5.98 -12.84
C GLY A 317 -15.36 -5.35 -12.32
N THR A 318 -14.22 -5.95 -12.65
CA THR A 318 -12.89 -5.43 -12.30
C THR A 318 -12.67 -4.06 -12.93
N ASN A 319 -12.93 -3.91 -14.23
CA ASN A 319 -12.80 -2.63 -14.93
C ASN A 319 -13.72 -1.55 -14.32
N PHE A 320 -14.93 -1.90 -13.90
CA PHE A 320 -15.86 -0.97 -13.25
C PHE A 320 -15.27 -0.43 -11.93
N VAL A 321 -14.76 -1.32 -11.09
CA VAL A 321 -14.14 -0.92 -9.81
C VAL A 321 -12.92 -0.05 -10.05
N PHE A 322 -11.99 -0.48 -10.92
CA PHE A 322 -10.74 0.27 -11.14
C PHE A 322 -10.97 1.63 -11.79
N ARG A 323 -11.93 1.78 -12.74
CA ARG A 323 -12.30 3.09 -13.27
C ARG A 323 -12.82 4.04 -12.20
N SER A 324 -13.42 3.50 -11.13
CA SER A 324 -14.02 4.29 -10.05
C SER A 324 -13.02 4.70 -8.98
N VAL A 325 -11.97 3.90 -8.74
CA VAL A 325 -11.06 4.09 -7.60
C VAL A 325 -9.61 4.35 -7.97
N MET A 326 -9.16 3.98 -9.20
CA MET A 326 -7.77 4.14 -9.60
C MET A 326 -7.54 5.47 -10.30
N SER A 327 -6.61 6.24 -9.76
CA SER A 327 -6.09 7.49 -10.32
C SER A 327 -4.61 7.60 -9.97
N ARG A 328 -3.92 8.58 -10.52
CA ARG A 328 -2.51 8.84 -10.16
C ARG A 328 -2.33 9.06 -8.67
N GLU A 329 -3.30 9.67 -8.00
CA GLU A 329 -3.26 9.94 -6.57
C GLU A 329 -3.45 8.69 -5.72
N MET A 330 -4.24 7.72 -6.19
CA MET A 330 -4.60 6.50 -5.44
C MET A 330 -3.83 5.27 -5.88
N GLY A 331 -3.40 5.20 -7.14
CA GLY A 331 -2.76 4.03 -7.74
C GLY A 331 -1.55 4.36 -8.61
N GLU A 332 -1.02 5.60 -8.53
CA GLU A 332 0.14 6.10 -9.27
C GLU A 332 -0.05 6.20 -10.79
N MET A 333 -1.17 5.69 -11.31
CA MET A 333 -1.54 5.75 -12.71
C MET A 333 -3.03 5.91 -12.89
N ASP A 334 -3.44 6.54 -13.98
CA ASP A 334 -4.84 6.64 -14.37
C ASP A 334 -5.30 5.34 -15.04
N TYR A 335 -6.56 4.97 -14.83
CA TYR A 335 -7.14 3.76 -15.43
C TYR A 335 -7.90 4.10 -16.71
N GLY A 336 -7.19 4.19 -17.82
CA GLY A 336 -7.71 4.50 -19.14
C GLY A 336 -8.00 3.24 -19.98
N PRO A 337 -8.30 3.42 -21.28
CA PRO A 337 -8.53 2.31 -22.20
C PRO A 337 -7.31 1.38 -22.37
N GLU A 338 -6.09 1.88 -22.19
CA GLU A 338 -4.86 1.10 -22.32
C GLU A 338 -4.66 0.16 -21.14
N GLU A 339 -5.13 0.55 -19.93
CA GLU A 339 -5.00 -0.19 -18.68
C GLU A 339 -6.14 -1.18 -18.45
N GLN A 340 -7.23 -1.07 -19.23
CA GLN A 340 -8.39 -1.95 -19.10
C GLN A 340 -8.09 -3.37 -19.55
N LEU A 341 -8.78 -4.31 -18.91
CA LEU A 341 -8.72 -5.72 -19.23
C LEU A 341 -9.77 -6.07 -20.29
N TYR A 342 -9.35 -6.69 -21.38
CA TYR A 342 -10.23 -7.15 -22.46
C TYR A 342 -10.26 -8.67 -22.53
N PRO A 343 -11.44 -9.29 -22.77
CA PRO A 343 -11.53 -10.75 -22.87
C PRO A 343 -10.74 -11.26 -24.08
N GLY A 344 -9.84 -12.22 -23.82
CA GLY A 344 -9.04 -12.90 -24.84
C GLY A 344 -9.47 -14.35 -25.06
N ALA A 345 -10.01 -15.01 -24.03
CA ALA A 345 -10.52 -16.37 -24.10
C ALA A 345 -12.03 -16.40 -24.41
N ARG A 346 -12.47 -17.54 -24.94
CA ARG A 346 -13.89 -17.86 -25.11
C ARG A 346 -14.27 -18.90 -24.06
N PHE A 347 -15.31 -18.58 -23.31
CA PHE A 347 -15.89 -19.50 -22.31
C PHE A 347 -17.26 -19.96 -22.77
N THR A 348 -17.64 -21.17 -22.37
CA THR A 348 -18.98 -21.70 -22.60
C THR A 348 -20.00 -20.80 -21.90
N ALA A 349 -21.06 -20.42 -22.62
CA ALA A 349 -22.13 -19.61 -22.06
C ALA A 349 -22.80 -20.34 -20.88
N ALA A 350 -23.03 -19.62 -19.82
CA ALA A 350 -23.72 -20.13 -18.63
C ALA A 350 -24.52 -18.99 -18.00
N PRO A 351 -25.65 -19.26 -17.35
CA PRO A 351 -26.46 -18.27 -16.66
C PRO A 351 -25.73 -17.76 -15.41
N ASP A 352 -26.18 -16.62 -14.89
CA ASP A 352 -25.83 -16.05 -13.57
C ASP A 352 -24.29 -15.95 -13.33
N ARG A 353 -23.60 -15.18 -14.21
CA ARG A 353 -22.12 -15.06 -14.19
C ARG A 353 -21.66 -13.65 -13.84
N GLU A 354 -22.56 -12.79 -13.46
CA GLU A 354 -22.24 -11.40 -13.16
C GLU A 354 -21.42 -11.28 -11.86
N THR A 355 -20.62 -10.24 -11.76
CA THR A 355 -19.94 -9.91 -10.50
C THR A 355 -20.96 -9.36 -9.52
N GLU A 356 -21.10 -9.99 -8.37
CA GLU A 356 -22.05 -9.63 -7.33
C GLU A 356 -21.39 -8.82 -6.22
N LEU A 357 -22.09 -7.80 -5.74
CA LEU A 357 -21.73 -7.05 -4.53
C LEU A 357 -22.78 -7.29 -3.45
N HIS A 358 -22.40 -7.98 -2.40
CA HIS A 358 -23.28 -8.24 -1.25
C HIS A 358 -23.01 -7.24 -0.12
N LEU A 359 -24.04 -6.51 0.29
CA LEU A 359 -24.00 -5.59 1.43
C LEU A 359 -24.74 -6.23 2.60
N VAL A 360 -23.98 -6.67 3.59
CA VAL A 360 -24.53 -7.23 4.83
C VAL A 360 -24.69 -6.11 5.84
N SER A 361 -25.96 -5.69 6.09
CA SER A 361 -26.25 -4.72 7.13
C SER A 361 -26.23 -5.39 8.49
N VAL A 362 -25.46 -4.84 9.37
CA VAL A 362 -25.36 -5.32 10.75
C VAL A 362 -25.88 -4.22 11.65
N GLU A 363 -27.09 -4.41 12.18
CA GLU A 363 -27.64 -3.49 13.18
C GLU A 363 -26.79 -3.57 14.45
N ASN A 364 -26.51 -2.42 15.07
CA ASN A 364 -25.86 -2.38 16.37
C ASN A 364 -26.83 -3.01 17.40
N THR A 365 -26.65 -4.31 17.66
CA THR A 365 -27.23 -4.92 18.84
C THR A 365 -26.37 -4.53 20.03
N GLU A 366 -27.00 -4.17 21.16
CA GLU A 366 -26.32 -3.90 22.44
C GLU A 366 -25.68 -5.18 23.03
N ASP A 367 -25.49 -6.19 22.21
CA ASP A 367 -24.94 -7.49 22.58
C ASP A 367 -23.41 -7.36 22.60
N GLU A 368 -22.80 -7.47 23.79
CA GLU A 368 -21.35 -7.38 24.00
C GLU A 368 -20.57 -8.47 23.24
N ASP A 369 -21.23 -9.58 22.84
CA ASP A 369 -20.66 -10.72 22.13
C ASP A 369 -20.80 -10.63 20.59
N PHE A 370 -21.21 -9.47 20.05
CA PHE A 370 -21.45 -9.31 18.62
C PHE A 370 -20.14 -9.24 17.80
N ASP A 371 -19.84 -10.31 17.08
CA ASP A 371 -18.67 -10.38 16.18
C ASP A 371 -19.09 -10.24 14.70
N ARG A 372 -18.70 -9.11 14.09
CA ARG A 372 -18.94 -8.82 12.67
C ARG A 372 -18.28 -9.85 11.75
N THR A 373 -17.12 -10.39 12.13
CA THR A 373 -16.39 -11.39 11.36
C THR A 373 -17.19 -12.70 11.28
N ARG A 374 -17.83 -13.06 12.37
CA ARG A 374 -18.67 -14.25 12.44
C ARG A 374 -19.91 -14.15 11.54
N VAL A 375 -20.58 -13.01 11.54
CA VAL A 375 -21.72 -12.74 10.65
C VAL A 375 -21.32 -12.82 9.18
N GLU A 376 -20.19 -12.20 8.82
CA GLU A 376 -19.62 -12.26 7.48
C GLU A 376 -19.30 -13.72 7.09
N ALA A 377 -18.66 -14.46 7.98
CA ALA A 377 -18.30 -15.87 7.75
C ALA A 377 -19.53 -16.76 7.55
N ASP A 378 -20.58 -16.59 8.37
CA ASP A 378 -21.82 -17.35 8.25
C ASP A 378 -22.56 -17.02 6.93
N PHE A 379 -22.58 -15.76 6.53
CA PHE A 379 -23.14 -15.32 5.26
C PHE A 379 -22.41 -15.98 4.07
N VAL A 380 -21.07 -15.92 4.06
CA VAL A 380 -20.25 -16.51 3.00
C VAL A 380 -20.40 -18.03 2.95
N ALA A 381 -20.38 -18.71 4.10
CA ALA A 381 -20.58 -20.15 4.17
C ALA A 381 -21.97 -20.57 3.64
N GLY A 382 -23.01 -19.78 3.96
CA GLY A 382 -24.34 -19.98 3.42
C GLY A 382 -24.43 -19.79 1.90
N MET A 383 -23.68 -18.82 1.34
CA MET A 383 -23.58 -18.67 -0.12
C MET A 383 -22.90 -19.84 -0.78
N VAL A 384 -21.73 -20.25 -0.25
CA VAL A 384 -20.99 -21.42 -0.78
C VAL A 384 -21.87 -22.67 -0.74
N ARG A 385 -22.61 -22.89 0.36
CA ARG A 385 -23.52 -24.05 0.47
C ARG A 385 -24.60 -24.04 -0.61
N ARG A 386 -25.23 -22.86 -0.86
CA ARG A 386 -26.22 -22.72 -1.94
C ARG A 386 -25.62 -23.01 -3.31
N MET A 387 -24.44 -22.47 -3.61
CA MET A 387 -23.76 -22.75 -4.88
C MET A 387 -23.52 -24.26 -5.10
N LEU A 388 -23.13 -24.97 -4.04
CA LEU A 388 -22.92 -26.43 -4.08
C LEU A 388 -24.24 -27.19 -4.25
N ASP A 389 -25.28 -26.80 -3.51
CA ASP A 389 -26.60 -27.48 -3.53
C ASP A 389 -27.31 -27.26 -4.87
N ASP A 390 -27.22 -26.06 -5.44
CA ASP A 390 -27.85 -25.70 -6.71
C ASP A 390 -27.03 -26.22 -7.91
N GLY A 391 -25.84 -26.79 -7.66
CA GLY A 391 -24.95 -27.28 -8.71
C GLY A 391 -24.50 -26.17 -9.64
N TYR A 392 -24.05 -25.04 -9.06
CA TYR A 392 -23.59 -23.86 -9.83
C TYR A 392 -22.61 -24.27 -10.94
N PRO A 393 -22.89 -23.93 -12.24
CA PRO A 393 -22.13 -24.49 -13.33
C PRO A 393 -20.75 -23.83 -13.45
N VAL A 394 -19.68 -24.61 -13.44
CA VAL A 394 -18.30 -24.21 -13.74
C VAL A 394 -17.80 -24.92 -14.98
N GLN A 395 -16.86 -24.29 -15.70
CA GLN A 395 -16.26 -24.89 -16.89
C GLN A 395 -15.09 -25.78 -16.49
N GLY A 396 -15.16 -27.06 -16.84
CA GLY A 396 -14.07 -28.01 -16.69
C GLY A 396 -12.93 -27.80 -17.71
N GLU A 397 -11.86 -28.56 -17.56
CA GLU A 397 -10.69 -28.50 -18.48
C GLU A 397 -11.04 -28.87 -19.94
N ASP A 398 -12.04 -29.72 -20.12
CA ASP A 398 -12.57 -30.13 -21.44
C ASP A 398 -13.47 -29.05 -22.09
N GLY A 399 -13.72 -27.94 -21.40
CA GLY A 399 -14.60 -26.85 -21.83
C GLY A 399 -16.10 -27.14 -21.58
N ALA A 400 -16.47 -28.31 -21.06
CA ALA A 400 -17.84 -28.62 -20.70
C ALA A 400 -18.22 -27.98 -19.35
N LEU A 401 -19.51 -27.71 -19.14
CA LEU A 401 -20.01 -27.25 -17.86
C LEU A 401 -20.25 -28.45 -16.95
N ARG A 402 -19.79 -28.33 -15.71
CA ARG A 402 -20.04 -29.26 -14.60
C ARG A 402 -20.53 -28.50 -13.36
N PRO A 403 -21.19 -29.19 -12.40
CA PRO A 403 -21.46 -28.58 -11.11
C PRO A 403 -20.17 -28.15 -10.39
N VAL A 404 -20.26 -27.06 -9.64
CA VAL A 404 -19.15 -26.56 -8.80
C VAL A 404 -18.83 -27.55 -7.68
N GLU A 405 -17.55 -27.70 -7.41
CA GLU A 405 -17.01 -28.46 -6.27
C GLU A 405 -16.31 -27.52 -5.29
N PRO A 406 -16.12 -27.90 -4.02
CA PRO A 406 -15.47 -27.03 -3.03
C PRO A 406 -14.09 -26.52 -3.47
N GLU A 407 -13.33 -27.30 -4.23
CA GLU A 407 -12.00 -26.94 -4.76
C GLU A 407 -12.03 -25.85 -5.83
N ASP A 408 -13.18 -25.59 -6.43
CA ASP A 408 -13.36 -24.50 -7.40
C ASP A 408 -13.55 -23.13 -6.74
N ILE A 409 -13.76 -23.10 -5.42
CA ILE A 409 -14.14 -21.89 -4.68
C ILE A 409 -12.98 -21.40 -3.83
N VAL A 410 -12.62 -20.13 -4.00
CA VAL A 410 -11.56 -19.48 -3.22
C VAL A 410 -12.09 -18.26 -2.50
N ILE A 411 -11.81 -18.16 -1.19
CA ILE A 411 -12.13 -16.99 -0.38
C ILE A 411 -10.85 -16.19 -0.16
N LEU A 412 -10.80 -14.97 -0.68
CA LEU A 412 -9.67 -14.08 -0.57
C LEU A 412 -9.92 -13.03 0.52
N MET A 413 -8.97 -12.88 1.44
CA MET A 413 -9.04 -11.92 2.54
C MET A 413 -7.72 -11.17 2.68
N ARG A 414 -7.79 -9.90 3.07
CA ARG A 414 -6.58 -9.09 3.33
C ARG A 414 -5.77 -9.60 4.52
N SER A 415 -6.45 -10.06 5.57
CA SER A 415 -5.84 -10.55 6.82
C SER A 415 -6.47 -11.88 7.23
N PRO A 416 -6.09 -13.00 6.57
CA PRO A 416 -6.74 -14.29 6.82
C PRO A 416 -6.48 -14.82 8.23
N ARG A 417 -5.30 -14.61 8.83
CA ARG A 417 -4.91 -15.22 10.11
C ARG A 417 -5.90 -14.97 11.25
N SER A 418 -6.36 -13.73 11.40
CA SER A 418 -7.29 -13.36 12.48
C SER A 418 -8.74 -13.79 12.23
N ARG A 419 -9.08 -14.17 10.99
CA ARG A 419 -10.46 -14.50 10.58
C ARG A 419 -10.66 -15.98 10.24
N MET A 420 -9.56 -16.72 10.10
CA MET A 420 -9.58 -18.12 9.66
C MET A 420 -10.42 -19.02 10.54
N ALA A 421 -10.35 -18.82 11.87
CA ALA A 421 -11.12 -19.62 12.83
C ALA A 421 -12.63 -19.47 12.62
N ASP A 422 -13.12 -18.23 12.43
CA ASP A 422 -14.55 -17.98 12.25
C ASP A 422 -15.06 -18.52 10.91
N PHE A 423 -14.29 -18.31 9.83
CA PHE A 423 -14.64 -18.87 8.51
C PHE A 423 -14.59 -20.39 8.50
N GLY A 424 -13.57 -21.01 9.11
CA GLY A 424 -13.47 -22.46 9.25
C GLY A 424 -14.63 -23.05 10.05
N ALA A 425 -14.99 -22.42 11.16
CA ALA A 425 -16.13 -22.82 11.96
C ALA A 425 -17.47 -22.69 11.18
N ALA A 426 -17.64 -21.61 10.40
CA ALA A 426 -18.82 -21.42 9.56
C ALA A 426 -18.90 -22.48 8.44
N MET A 427 -17.80 -22.78 7.75
CA MET A 427 -17.73 -23.83 6.73
C MET A 427 -18.06 -25.21 7.33
N SER A 428 -17.50 -25.52 8.51
CA SER A 428 -17.78 -26.77 9.23
C SER A 428 -19.24 -26.90 9.62
N ARG A 429 -19.90 -25.85 10.10
CA ARG A 429 -21.34 -25.84 10.40
C ARG A 429 -22.19 -26.11 9.17
N CYS A 430 -21.77 -25.64 8.01
CA CYS A 430 -22.44 -25.89 6.73
C CYS A 430 -22.03 -27.22 6.08
N GLY A 431 -21.18 -28.05 6.71
CA GLY A 431 -20.69 -29.32 6.15
C GLY A 431 -19.86 -29.13 4.87
N ILE A 432 -19.16 -28.02 4.72
CA ILE A 432 -18.33 -27.71 3.57
C ILE A 432 -16.87 -28.05 3.89
N PRO A 433 -16.22 -28.95 3.14
CA PRO A 433 -14.81 -29.19 3.29
C PRO A 433 -14.03 -27.94 2.87
N TYR A 434 -13.04 -27.54 3.64
CA TYR A 434 -12.20 -26.37 3.34
C TYR A 434 -10.72 -26.68 3.60
N SER A 435 -9.87 -26.01 2.86
CA SER A 435 -8.43 -25.99 3.06
C SER A 435 -8.03 -24.58 3.47
N GLY A 436 -7.84 -24.38 4.73
CA GLY A 436 -7.30 -23.15 5.30
C GLY A 436 -6.35 -23.59 6.38
N GLY A 437 -5.06 -23.55 6.09
CA GLY A 437 -4.10 -24.01 7.06
C GLY A 437 -4.07 -23.09 8.28
N GLU A 438 -4.78 -23.41 9.34
CA GLU A 438 -4.28 -23.15 10.68
C GLU A 438 -3.01 -23.99 10.84
N ARG A 439 -1.92 -23.44 10.43
CA ARG A 439 -0.73 -23.69 11.21
C ARG A 439 -0.89 -22.74 12.39
N GLU A 440 -1.47 -23.24 13.51
CA GLU A 440 -1.13 -22.69 14.82
C GLU A 440 0.38 -22.43 14.73
N SER A 441 0.77 -21.18 14.92
CA SER A 441 2.21 -20.88 14.92
C SER A 441 2.77 -21.81 15.99
N PHE A 442 3.66 -22.71 15.62
CA PHE A 442 4.29 -23.64 16.56
C PHE A 442 4.73 -22.94 17.85
N PHE A 443 5.16 -21.67 17.72
CA PHE A 443 5.59 -20.82 18.82
C PHE A 443 4.44 -20.20 19.63
N GLU A 444 3.20 -20.26 19.16
CA GLU A 444 2.02 -19.69 19.84
C GLU A 444 1.24 -20.75 20.66
N THR A 445 1.57 -22.04 20.49
CA THR A 445 1.01 -23.07 21.36
C THR A 445 1.44 -22.84 22.79
N LEU A 446 0.57 -23.10 23.75
CA LEU A 446 0.81 -22.81 25.17
C LEU A 446 2.10 -23.47 25.68
N GLU A 447 2.36 -24.69 25.27
CA GLU A 447 3.54 -25.48 25.68
C GLU A 447 4.82 -24.83 25.15
N ILE A 448 4.85 -24.48 23.86
CA ILE A 448 6.04 -23.91 23.24
C ILE A 448 6.25 -22.47 23.70
N SER A 449 5.19 -21.66 23.80
CA SER A 449 5.28 -20.28 24.29
C SER A 449 5.77 -20.22 25.74
N THR A 450 5.40 -21.22 26.56
CA THR A 450 5.89 -21.35 27.94
C THR A 450 7.39 -21.65 27.96
N VAL A 451 7.83 -22.65 27.17
CA VAL A 451 9.26 -22.98 27.07
C VAL A 451 10.06 -21.83 26.48
N TYR A 452 9.51 -21.15 25.46
CA TYR A 452 10.15 -19.99 24.86
C TYR A 452 10.30 -18.84 25.88
N SER A 453 9.28 -18.56 26.66
CA SER A 453 9.32 -17.57 27.75
C SER A 453 10.34 -17.97 28.82
N LEU A 454 10.44 -19.27 29.15
CA LEU A 454 11.49 -19.76 30.08
C LEU A 454 12.89 -19.51 29.52
N LEU A 455 13.15 -19.76 28.27
CA LEU A 455 14.44 -19.48 27.64
C LEU A 455 14.74 -17.97 27.63
N GLN A 456 13.73 -17.14 27.41
CA GLN A 456 13.89 -15.68 27.45
C GLN A 456 14.28 -15.17 28.82
N ILE A 457 13.70 -15.69 29.91
CA ILE A 457 14.10 -15.28 31.29
C ILE A 457 15.44 -15.86 31.73
N ILE A 458 15.86 -16.99 31.17
CA ILE A 458 17.21 -17.53 31.38
C ILE A 458 18.25 -16.59 30.75
N ASP A 459 17.97 -16.09 29.54
CA ASP A 459 18.85 -15.12 28.86
C ASP A 459 18.80 -13.74 29.51
N ASN A 460 17.59 -13.26 29.83
CA ASN A 460 17.42 -11.96 30.51
C ASN A 460 16.28 -12.01 31.55
N PRO A 461 16.57 -12.14 32.83
CA PRO A 461 15.56 -12.26 33.89
C PRO A 461 14.78 -10.96 34.20
N ARG A 462 15.10 -9.84 33.52
CA ARG A 462 14.43 -8.56 33.70
C ARG A 462 13.28 -8.31 32.74
N GLN A 463 12.79 -9.34 32.05
CA GLN A 463 11.66 -9.27 31.15
C GLN A 463 10.38 -9.67 31.90
N ASP A 464 9.54 -8.69 32.23
CA ASP A 464 8.36 -8.90 33.08
C ASP A 464 7.33 -9.83 32.42
N VAL A 465 7.03 -9.66 31.13
CA VAL A 465 6.02 -10.47 30.42
C VAL A 465 6.41 -11.95 30.36
N PRO A 466 7.60 -12.34 29.87
CA PRO A 466 8.06 -13.72 29.94
C PRO A 466 8.14 -14.28 31.35
N LEU A 467 8.57 -13.46 32.33
CA LEU A 467 8.64 -13.89 33.72
C LEU A 467 7.27 -14.25 34.28
N ILE A 468 6.28 -13.36 34.10
CA ILE A 468 4.90 -13.60 34.52
C ILE A 468 4.32 -14.83 33.80
N ALA A 469 4.58 -14.97 32.48
CA ALA A 469 4.12 -16.12 31.72
C ALA A 469 4.64 -17.44 32.29
N VAL A 470 5.92 -17.51 32.64
CA VAL A 470 6.52 -18.71 33.24
C VAL A 470 5.99 -18.97 34.65
N LEU A 471 5.87 -17.93 35.49
CA LEU A 471 5.37 -18.07 36.87
C LEU A 471 3.91 -18.59 36.88
N ARG A 472 3.08 -18.12 35.96
CA ARG A 472 1.67 -18.55 35.80
C ARG A 472 1.51 -19.90 35.09
N SER A 473 2.55 -20.37 34.42
CA SER A 473 2.47 -21.62 33.65
C SER A 473 2.29 -22.86 34.55
N PRO A 474 1.87 -23.98 33.96
CA PRO A 474 1.80 -25.26 34.69
C PRO A 474 3.12 -25.72 35.30
N LEU A 475 4.26 -25.16 34.87
CA LEU A 475 5.59 -25.47 35.45
C LEU A 475 5.76 -24.98 36.87
N LEU A 476 5.23 -23.80 37.21
CA LEU A 476 5.39 -23.16 38.50
C LEU A 476 4.06 -22.93 39.24
N GLY A 477 2.95 -22.76 38.51
CA GLY A 477 1.59 -22.76 39.06
C GLY A 477 1.24 -21.58 39.98
N PHE A 478 1.90 -20.42 39.83
CA PHE A 478 1.55 -19.23 40.61
C PHE A 478 0.17 -18.69 40.22
N THR A 479 -0.63 -18.36 41.24
CA THR A 479 -1.91 -17.69 41.03
C THR A 479 -1.72 -16.17 40.88
N PRO A 480 -2.68 -15.44 40.29
CA PRO A 480 -2.60 -13.99 40.16
C PRO A 480 -2.41 -13.26 41.51
N ASP A 481 -2.92 -13.85 42.59
CA ASP A 481 -2.81 -13.28 43.95
C ASP A 481 -1.41 -13.45 44.57
N LEU A 482 -0.57 -14.28 43.97
CA LEU A 482 0.81 -14.56 44.42
C LEU A 482 1.87 -13.83 43.60
N LEU A 483 1.48 -13.19 42.50
CA LEU A 483 2.32 -12.39 41.60
C LEU A 483 2.20 -10.90 41.91
#